data_2125f3acce20e23042f6ce8d74619ff7
#
_entry.id   2125f3acce20e23042f6ce8d74619ff7
#
_cell.length_a   1.000
_cell.length_b   1.000
_cell.length_c   1.000
_cell.angle_alpha   90.00
_cell.angle_beta   90.00
_cell.angle_gamma   90.00
#
_symmetry.space_group_name_H-M   'P 1'
#
loop_
_entity.id
_entity.type
_entity.pdbx_description
1 polymer ?
#
loop_
_entity_poly.entity_id
_entity_poly.type
_entity_poly.pdbx_seq_one_letter_code
_entity_poly.pdbx_strand_id
1 'polypeptide(L)'
;MSTLYSGGLVFDGIGNMFENHGVLVDGQKISGIAPLGDFEGFSGEKVDTSDGTLLPGLIDCHVHIVYSGEADPKSHLLKLKPGQIVINALENAQKTLLNGITSIRDLGGRDFLEFAVRDACNS
;
A
#
# COMPACT_ATOMS: atom_id res chain seq x y z
N MET A 1 16.82 -9.47 -6.78
CA MET A 1 17.20 -8.33 -7.69
C MET A 1 16.98 -7.07 -6.87
N SER A 2 18.01 -6.26 -6.76
CA SER A 2 17.98 -5.09 -5.89
C SER A 2 17.61 -3.85 -6.68
N THR A 3 16.75 -3.01 -6.11
CA THR A 3 16.28 -1.74 -6.69
C THR A 3 16.64 -0.60 -5.75
N LEU A 4 17.24 0.45 -6.27
CA LEU A 4 17.55 1.68 -5.54
C LEU A 4 16.52 2.78 -5.91
N TYR A 5 15.81 3.26 -4.91
CA TYR A 5 14.93 4.43 -5.02
C TYR A 5 15.66 5.67 -4.52
N SER A 6 15.75 6.72 -5.33
CA SER A 6 16.54 7.91 -4.99
C SER A 6 16.08 9.16 -5.74
N GLY A 7 16.49 10.32 -5.25
CA GLY A 7 16.24 11.63 -5.88
C GLY A 7 15.34 12.54 -5.07
N GLY A 8 14.29 12.01 -4.43
CA GLY A 8 13.38 12.77 -3.59
C GLY A 8 13.75 12.73 -2.10
N LEU A 9 12.86 13.29 -1.27
CA LEU A 9 12.93 13.13 0.18
C LEU A 9 12.61 11.69 0.57
N VAL A 10 13.18 11.22 1.67
CA VAL A 10 12.86 9.91 2.24
C VAL A 10 12.34 10.10 3.65
N PHE A 11 11.15 9.57 3.93
CA PHE A 11 10.55 9.50 5.25
C PHE A 11 10.57 8.05 5.75
N ASP A 12 11.12 7.80 6.94
CA ASP A 12 11.31 6.44 7.47
C ASP A 12 10.08 5.84 8.18
N GLY A 13 9.00 6.62 8.30
CA GLY A 13 7.77 6.18 8.98
C GLY A 13 7.78 6.34 10.50
N ILE A 14 8.91 6.75 11.11
CA ILE A 14 9.05 6.94 12.56
C ILE A 14 9.46 8.35 12.96
N GLY A 15 9.45 9.28 12.02
CA GLY A 15 9.61 10.71 12.28
C GLY A 15 10.87 11.35 11.68
N ASN A 16 11.73 10.60 11.01
CA ASN A 16 12.91 11.18 10.37
C ASN A 16 12.68 11.43 8.88
N MET A 17 13.19 12.57 8.41
CA MET A 17 13.23 12.97 7.00
C MET A 17 14.68 13.05 6.56
N PHE A 18 14.99 12.45 5.44
CA PHE A 18 16.35 12.43 4.87
C PHE A 18 16.37 13.08 3.49
N GLU A 19 17.28 14.03 3.32
CA GLU A 19 17.67 14.57 2.02
C GLU A 19 18.91 13.85 1.51
N ASN A 20 19.07 13.74 0.19
CA ASN A 20 20.24 13.11 -0.43
C ASN A 20 20.49 11.67 0.03
N HIS A 21 19.41 10.94 0.32
CA HIS A 21 19.44 9.53 0.68
C HIS A 21 18.74 8.68 -0.37
N GLY A 22 19.13 7.41 -0.42
CA GLY A 22 18.45 6.39 -1.20
C GLY A 22 17.90 5.28 -0.30
N VAL A 23 16.89 4.60 -0.81
CA VAL A 23 16.31 3.39 -0.19
C VAL A 23 16.65 2.21 -1.09
N LEU A 24 17.41 1.27 -0.54
CA LEU A 24 17.73 0.02 -1.22
C LEU A 24 16.71 -1.05 -0.85
N VAL A 25 16.07 -1.62 -1.84
CA VAL A 25 15.16 -2.76 -1.71
C VAL A 25 15.81 -3.98 -2.35
N ASP A 26 15.89 -5.09 -1.61
CA ASP A 26 16.37 -6.36 -2.12
C ASP A 26 15.25 -7.41 -2.05
N GLY A 27 14.79 -7.82 -3.21
CA GLY A 27 13.61 -8.68 -3.33
C GLY A 27 12.37 -7.97 -2.76
N GLN A 28 11.86 -8.47 -1.64
CA GLN A 28 10.66 -7.94 -0.98
C GLN A 28 10.97 -7.18 0.33
N LYS A 29 12.24 -6.83 0.56
CA LYS A 29 12.64 -6.21 1.82
C LYS A 29 13.42 -4.92 1.58
N ILE A 30 13.15 -3.91 2.40
CA ILE A 30 14.00 -2.74 2.52
C ILE A 30 15.28 -3.18 3.20
N SER A 31 16.42 -3.08 2.49
CA SER A 31 17.74 -3.43 3.02
C SER A 31 18.35 -2.29 3.81
N GLY A 32 18.01 -1.04 3.48
CA GLY A 32 18.50 0.12 4.22
C GLY A 32 18.14 1.46 3.58
N ILE A 33 18.35 2.49 4.37
CA ILE A 33 18.33 3.90 3.95
C ILE A 33 19.74 4.42 4.21
N ALA A 34 20.37 5.01 3.20
CA ALA A 34 21.74 5.51 3.32
C ALA A 34 21.98 6.74 2.42
N PRO A 35 23.01 7.56 2.69
CA PRO A 35 23.43 8.65 1.80
C PRO A 35 23.66 8.16 0.38
N LEU A 36 23.34 8.97 -0.63
CA LEU A 36 23.50 8.59 -2.04
C LEU A 36 24.95 8.22 -2.42
N GLY A 37 25.94 8.80 -1.72
CA GLY A 37 27.35 8.46 -1.92
C GLY A 37 27.68 6.99 -1.62
N ASP A 38 26.93 6.35 -0.72
CA ASP A 38 27.16 4.94 -0.37
C ASP A 38 26.71 3.99 -1.50
N PHE A 39 25.96 4.51 -2.47
CA PHE A 39 25.47 3.77 -3.63
C PHE A 39 26.26 4.08 -4.91
N GLU A 40 27.43 4.73 -4.81
CA GLU A 40 28.32 4.91 -5.95
C GLU A 40 28.69 3.54 -6.54
N GLY A 41 28.52 3.40 -7.86
CA GLY A 41 28.77 2.12 -8.52
C GLY A 41 27.64 1.09 -8.44
N PHE A 42 26.50 1.41 -7.81
CA PHE A 42 25.35 0.51 -7.80
C PHE A 42 24.88 0.23 -9.23
N SER A 43 24.81 -1.06 -9.59
CA SER A 43 24.52 -1.54 -10.96
C SER A 43 23.13 -2.18 -11.10
N GLY A 44 22.31 -2.19 -10.03
CA GLY A 44 20.93 -2.68 -10.07
C GLY A 44 19.97 -1.68 -10.71
N GLU A 45 18.69 -1.99 -10.63
CA GLU A 45 17.64 -1.09 -11.08
C GLU A 45 17.62 0.19 -10.24
N LYS A 46 17.45 1.34 -10.89
CA LYS A 46 17.31 2.65 -10.23
C LYS A 46 15.96 3.26 -10.58
N VAL A 47 15.24 3.70 -9.55
CA VAL A 47 13.97 4.41 -9.67
C VAL A 47 14.15 5.83 -9.18
N ASP A 48 13.89 6.78 -10.07
CA ASP A 48 13.92 8.20 -9.73
C ASP A 48 12.67 8.60 -8.97
N THR A 49 12.85 9.21 -7.80
CA THR A 49 11.80 9.72 -6.92
C THR A 49 11.90 11.23 -6.70
N SER A 50 12.62 11.94 -7.57
CA SER A 50 12.93 13.38 -7.42
C SER A 50 11.69 14.28 -7.34
N ASP A 51 10.57 13.85 -7.93
CA ASP A 51 9.33 14.63 -7.95
C ASP A 51 8.48 14.49 -6.67
N GLY A 52 8.98 13.76 -5.64
CA GLY A 52 8.18 13.49 -4.47
C GLY A 52 8.93 13.11 -3.21
N THR A 53 8.20 12.52 -2.30
CA THR A 53 8.73 11.95 -1.06
C THR A 53 8.47 10.45 -1.05
N LEU A 54 9.52 9.66 -0.87
CA LEU A 54 9.42 8.24 -0.65
C LEU A 54 9.08 7.98 0.82
N LEU A 55 8.03 7.23 1.07
CA LEU A 55 7.57 6.86 2.41
C LEU A 55 7.13 5.40 2.43
N PRO A 56 7.09 4.75 3.60
CA PRO A 56 6.46 3.44 3.74
C PRO A 56 5.01 3.49 3.30
N GLY A 57 4.51 2.38 2.74
CA GLY A 57 3.11 2.26 2.43
C GLY A 57 2.22 2.59 3.64
N LEU A 58 1.16 3.35 3.41
CA LEU A 58 0.24 3.76 4.47
C LEU A 58 -0.53 2.56 5.02
N ILE A 59 -0.92 2.65 6.28
CA ILE A 59 -1.72 1.63 6.96
C ILE A 59 -3.03 2.26 7.42
N ASP A 60 -4.16 1.73 6.94
CA ASP A 60 -5.46 2.12 7.46
C ASP A 60 -5.95 1.09 8.50
N CYS A 61 -6.04 1.53 9.76
CA CYS A 61 -6.37 0.66 10.88
C CYS A 61 -7.88 0.47 11.10
N HIS A 62 -8.74 1.08 10.28
CA HIS A 62 -10.19 0.99 10.45
C HIS A 62 -10.92 1.07 9.11
N VAL A 63 -11.08 -0.05 8.44
CA VAL A 63 -11.85 -0.13 7.20
C VAL A 63 -12.98 -1.14 7.30
N HIS A 64 -13.92 -1.02 6.37
CA HIS A 64 -14.90 -2.03 6.01
C HIS A 64 -14.86 -2.15 4.49
N ILE A 65 -14.01 -3.02 3.98
CA ILE A 65 -13.69 -3.09 2.55
C ILE A 65 -14.91 -3.41 1.66
N VAL A 66 -15.95 -4.00 2.25
CA VAL A 66 -17.21 -4.32 1.56
C VAL A 66 -18.10 -3.11 1.32
N TYR A 67 -17.86 -1.97 1.99
CA TYR A 67 -18.66 -0.76 1.81
C TYR A 67 -18.10 0.12 0.69
N SER A 68 -19.04 0.72 -0.06
CA SER A 68 -18.72 1.79 -0.99
C SER A 68 -18.76 3.16 -0.28
N GLY A 69 -18.18 4.18 -0.92
CA GLY A 69 -18.23 5.57 -0.44
C GLY A 69 -19.57 6.27 -0.69
N GLU A 70 -20.68 5.55 -0.76
CA GLU A 70 -22.02 6.10 -1.02
C GLU A 70 -22.63 6.73 0.22
N ALA A 71 -23.67 7.55 0.04
CA ALA A 71 -24.35 8.24 1.13
C ALA A 71 -25.02 7.27 2.14
N ASP A 72 -25.49 6.11 1.68
CA ASP A 72 -26.02 5.03 2.53
C ASP A 72 -25.42 3.68 2.13
N PRO A 73 -24.17 3.43 2.51
CA PRO A 73 -23.43 2.24 2.12
C PRO A 73 -24.05 0.95 2.71
N LYS A 74 -24.70 1.04 3.88
CA LYS A 74 -25.32 -0.10 4.51
C LYS A 74 -26.56 -0.60 3.75
N SER A 75 -27.45 0.32 3.35
CA SER A 75 -28.62 -0.04 2.55
C SER A 75 -28.24 -0.53 1.17
N HIS A 76 -27.17 0.01 0.58
CA HIS A 76 -26.63 -0.49 -0.68
C HIS A 76 -26.14 -1.95 -0.52
N LEU A 77 -25.31 -2.21 0.47
CA LEU A 77 -24.76 -3.55 0.74
C LEU A 77 -25.85 -4.61 0.91
N LEU A 78 -26.96 -4.25 1.59
CA LEU A 78 -28.07 -5.18 1.83
C LEU A 78 -28.80 -5.62 0.55
N LYS A 79 -28.73 -4.84 -0.52
CA LYS A 79 -29.34 -5.16 -1.82
C LYS A 79 -28.47 -6.04 -2.71
N LEU A 80 -27.18 -6.15 -2.39
CA LEU A 80 -26.22 -6.90 -3.19
C LEU A 80 -26.26 -8.40 -2.88
N LYS A 81 -25.99 -9.20 -3.90
CA LYS A 81 -25.73 -10.63 -3.74
C LYS A 81 -24.29 -10.85 -3.22
N PRO A 82 -24.02 -11.97 -2.51
CA PRO A 82 -22.70 -12.24 -1.96
C PRO A 82 -21.55 -12.08 -2.97
N GLY A 83 -21.70 -12.63 -4.19
CA GLY A 83 -20.66 -12.50 -5.22
C GLY A 83 -20.40 -11.05 -5.65
N GLN A 84 -21.43 -10.20 -5.68
CA GLN A 84 -21.26 -8.77 -6.00
C GLN A 84 -20.52 -8.04 -4.88
N ILE A 85 -20.79 -8.40 -3.62
CA ILE A 85 -20.09 -7.84 -2.45
C ILE A 85 -18.59 -8.14 -2.53
N VAL A 86 -18.21 -9.38 -2.86
CA VAL A 86 -16.80 -9.77 -2.99
C VAL A 86 -16.11 -9.02 -4.14
N ILE A 87 -16.78 -8.89 -5.29
CA ILE A 87 -16.22 -8.13 -6.43
C ILE A 87 -16.02 -6.67 -6.06
N ASN A 88 -17.02 -6.03 -5.44
CA ASN A 88 -16.91 -4.63 -5.01
C ASN A 88 -15.79 -4.45 -3.96
N ALA A 89 -15.66 -5.39 -3.03
CA ALA A 89 -14.59 -5.36 -2.03
C ALA A 89 -13.20 -5.50 -2.67
N LEU A 90 -13.05 -6.32 -3.70
CA LEU A 90 -11.80 -6.43 -4.45
C LEU A 90 -11.47 -5.13 -5.21
N GLU A 91 -12.47 -4.50 -5.84
CA GLU A 91 -12.29 -3.18 -6.46
C GLU A 91 -11.89 -2.10 -5.45
N ASN A 92 -12.51 -2.14 -4.25
CA ASN A 92 -12.15 -1.22 -3.17
C ASN A 92 -10.72 -1.46 -2.68
N ALA A 93 -10.30 -2.72 -2.53
CA ALA A 93 -8.92 -3.07 -2.17
C ALA A 93 -7.92 -2.54 -3.21
N GLN A 94 -8.22 -2.69 -4.49
CA GLN A 94 -7.39 -2.15 -5.57
C GLN A 94 -7.30 -0.61 -5.51
N LYS A 95 -8.43 0.08 -5.31
CA LYS A 95 -8.46 1.55 -5.16
C LYS A 95 -7.65 1.98 -3.95
N THR A 96 -7.79 1.28 -2.82
CA THR A 96 -7.05 1.52 -1.59
C THR A 96 -5.53 1.43 -1.83
N LEU A 97 -5.09 0.37 -2.48
CA LEU A 97 -3.68 0.17 -2.84
C LEU A 97 -3.15 1.27 -3.77
N LEU A 98 -3.91 1.62 -4.81
CA LEU A 98 -3.52 2.68 -5.76
C LEU A 98 -3.44 4.08 -5.14
N ASN A 99 -4.06 4.27 -3.96
CA ASN A 99 -3.94 5.48 -3.16
C ASN A 99 -2.84 5.41 -2.08
N GLY A 100 -1.95 4.42 -2.16
CA GLY A 100 -0.78 4.29 -1.30
C GLY A 100 -1.03 3.58 0.04
N ILE A 101 -2.22 3.07 0.30
CA ILE A 101 -2.53 2.29 1.49
C ILE A 101 -2.23 0.82 1.19
N THR A 102 -1.13 0.32 1.71
CA THR A 102 -0.60 -1.02 1.42
C THR A 102 -1.05 -2.08 2.42
N SER A 103 -1.57 -1.65 3.56
CA SER A 103 -2.08 -2.55 4.60
C SER A 103 -3.35 -1.98 5.21
N ILE A 104 -4.30 -2.86 5.49
CA ILE A 104 -5.56 -2.47 6.10
C ILE A 104 -5.90 -3.40 7.26
N ARG A 105 -6.58 -2.84 8.27
CA ARG A 105 -7.27 -3.60 9.30
C ARG A 105 -8.77 -3.49 9.05
N ASP A 106 -9.36 -4.56 8.51
CA ASP A 106 -10.80 -4.64 8.31
C ASP A 106 -11.50 -4.99 9.63
N LEU A 107 -12.55 -4.26 9.97
CA LEU A 107 -13.33 -4.47 11.17
C LEU A 107 -14.62 -5.26 10.93
N GLY A 108 -14.69 -5.93 9.80
CA GLY A 108 -15.74 -6.86 9.45
C GLY A 108 -16.73 -6.31 8.44
N GLY A 109 -17.38 -7.24 7.79
CA GLY A 109 -18.38 -7.00 6.77
C GLY A 109 -19.55 -7.98 6.89
N ARG A 110 -20.41 -7.97 5.88
CA ARG A 110 -21.55 -8.87 5.81
C ARG A 110 -21.09 -10.31 5.54
N ASP A 111 -21.51 -11.23 6.38
CA ASP A 111 -21.32 -12.68 6.20
C ASP A 111 -19.83 -13.10 6.08
N PHE A 112 -18.91 -12.28 6.63
CA PHE A 112 -17.46 -12.49 6.57
C PHE A 112 -16.90 -12.59 5.14
N LEU A 113 -17.56 -11.95 4.16
CA LEU A 113 -17.15 -12.00 2.75
C LEU A 113 -15.82 -11.31 2.47
N GLU A 114 -15.40 -10.39 3.34
CA GLU A 114 -14.08 -9.75 3.32
C GLU A 114 -12.92 -10.76 3.43
N PHE A 115 -13.14 -11.90 4.04
CA PHE A 115 -12.10 -12.93 4.16
C PHE A 115 -11.71 -13.53 2.80
N ALA A 116 -12.66 -13.62 1.86
CA ALA A 116 -12.35 -14.05 0.50
C ALA A 116 -11.37 -13.08 -0.20
N VAL A 117 -11.53 -11.77 0.04
CA VAL A 117 -10.62 -10.75 -0.49
C VAL A 117 -9.25 -10.82 0.19
N ARG A 118 -9.22 -10.95 1.53
CA ARG A 118 -7.96 -11.14 2.28
C ARG A 118 -7.17 -12.34 1.74
N ASP A 119 -7.83 -13.47 1.56
CA ASP A 119 -7.17 -14.70 1.12
C ASP A 119 -6.68 -14.59 -0.32
N ALA A 120 -7.42 -13.89 -1.19
CA ALA A 120 -6.99 -13.59 -2.55
C ALA A 120 -5.78 -12.62 -2.60
N CYS A 121 -5.69 -11.66 -1.66
CA CYS A 121 -4.54 -10.75 -1.59
C CYS A 121 -3.28 -11.41 -1.02
N ASN A 122 -3.41 -12.50 -0.28
CA ASN A 122 -2.30 -13.21 0.37
C ASN A 122 -1.83 -14.45 -0.42
N SER A 123 -2.46 -14.77 -1.54
CA SER A 123 -2.08 -15.88 -2.42
C SER A 123 -1.07 -15.46 -3.47
#